data_aec503eb4493505fa199f52162339b7e
#
_entry.id   aec503eb4493505fa199f52162339b7e
#
_cell.length_a   1.000
_cell.length_b   1.000
_cell.length_c   1.000
_cell.angle_alpha   90.00
_cell.angle_beta   90.00
_cell.angle_gamma   90.00
#
_symmetry.space_group_name_H-M   'P 1'
#
loop_
_entity.id
_entity.type
_entity.pdbx_description
1 polymer ?
#
loop_
_entity_poly.entity_id
_entity_poly.type
_entity_poly.pdbx_seq_one_letter_code
_entity_poly.pdbx_strand_id
1 'polypeptide(L)'
;MIFDYYHDKNYGGGDANVEVSNDGGVSFTDISGPLPNLEAWQQGIFSLSDYNDQDSIVIRFVWSDAGSWATGFAVDDIEINELQDNSLSMPLFNQWLAGYDGFASSYSQIPLSMIPNSTGIIFQSYVFNNGNFAQDSIRLHASATGFTSQSTAVNLESLEQDTLQCSERFQPTSTGTYQLDFYLMSDSVTTATKSKSIEITDYIYARDDNEIDAVNSLLPSGDGVSSWERGTIYDIYESNTLYAIDVYVHNRTTANAKIQGKIYLYQDDQSFFLEETNLLSVTASDGWQSVKFANPVSLDAESQYLITVGGDGSALNDTLRIGSSGSVQSSYGYIIYNGWVDSNGTTATDGRTGSTPMVRMNMNPDVPGPTSIDDNLFVAFSVYPNPNNGTFNISLANSIDKQTIEIKNIIGQTFHSQIAGNSTNTTIDLSDLNKGIYTVSLINENGTSSSKKIIIQ
;
A
#
# COMPACT_ATOMS: atom_id res chain seq x y z
N MET A 1 -22.87 -21.49 14.14
CA MET A 1 -23.16 -20.25 13.38
C MET A 1 -21.94 -19.91 12.53
N ILE A 2 -22.18 -19.60 11.28
CA ILE A 2 -21.17 -19.16 10.31
C ILE A 2 -21.64 -17.82 9.76
N PHE A 3 -20.72 -16.87 9.53
CA PHE A 3 -21.04 -15.59 8.90
C PHE A 3 -19.78 -14.98 8.30
N ASP A 4 -19.93 -14.17 7.29
CA ASP A 4 -18.84 -13.35 6.76
C ASP A 4 -18.86 -11.98 7.44
N TYR A 5 -17.67 -11.44 7.77
CA TYR A 5 -17.56 -10.13 8.37
C TYR A 5 -16.36 -9.37 7.84
N TYR A 6 -16.49 -8.06 7.83
CA TYR A 6 -15.42 -7.10 7.58
C TYR A 6 -15.26 -6.24 8.83
N HIS A 7 -14.06 -6.25 9.41
CA HIS A 7 -13.73 -5.45 10.56
C HIS A 7 -12.46 -4.65 10.31
N ASP A 8 -12.59 -3.34 10.44
CA ASP A 8 -11.50 -2.38 10.26
C ASP A 8 -11.40 -1.49 11.49
N LYS A 9 -10.20 -1.45 12.11
CA LYS A 9 -9.86 -0.62 13.27
C LYS A 9 -9.09 0.64 12.90
N ASN A 10 -8.99 0.99 11.63
CA ASN A 10 -8.35 2.22 11.22
C ASN A 10 -9.02 3.42 11.93
N TYR A 11 -8.21 4.37 12.30
CA TYR A 11 -8.62 5.56 13.06
C TYR A 11 -9.05 5.30 14.51
N GLY A 12 -8.61 4.20 15.14
CA GLY A 12 -8.83 3.94 16.57
C GLY A 12 -10.16 3.29 16.91
N GLY A 13 -10.77 2.57 15.98
CA GLY A 13 -11.98 1.79 16.21
C GLY A 13 -11.82 0.75 17.33
N GLY A 14 -12.93 0.47 18.02
CA GLY A 14 -13.01 -0.50 19.08
C GLY A 14 -13.17 -1.94 18.59
N ASP A 15 -13.50 -2.81 19.50
CA ASP A 15 -13.68 -4.23 19.22
C ASP A 15 -15.06 -4.52 18.60
N ALA A 16 -15.13 -5.57 17.80
CA ALA A 16 -16.36 -6.20 17.34
C ALA A 16 -16.48 -7.57 18.00
N ASN A 17 -17.68 -7.95 18.43
CA ASN A 17 -17.96 -9.18 19.17
C ASN A 17 -19.29 -9.79 18.72
N VAL A 18 -19.44 -11.10 18.92
CA VAL A 18 -20.72 -11.79 18.81
C VAL A 18 -21.19 -12.20 20.19
N GLU A 19 -22.42 -11.86 20.50
CA GLU A 19 -23.02 -12.17 21.79
C GLU A 19 -24.35 -12.92 21.60
N VAL A 20 -24.65 -13.82 22.54
CA VAL A 20 -25.88 -14.62 22.57
C VAL A 20 -26.62 -14.44 23.89
N SER A 21 -27.94 -14.35 23.81
CA SER A 21 -28.87 -14.34 24.94
C SER A 21 -29.80 -15.54 24.83
N ASN A 22 -30.14 -16.17 25.95
CA ASN A 22 -31.16 -17.20 26.11
C ASN A 22 -32.29 -16.78 27.06
N ASP A 23 -32.37 -15.51 27.41
CA ASP A 23 -33.36 -14.94 28.32
C ASP A 23 -34.22 -13.84 27.65
N GLY A 24 -34.32 -13.91 26.34
CA GLY A 24 -35.13 -12.97 25.54
C GLY A 24 -34.44 -11.60 25.34
N GLY A 25 -33.10 -11.52 25.45
CA GLY A 25 -32.33 -10.31 25.23
C GLY A 25 -32.12 -9.47 26.49
N VAL A 26 -32.41 -10.01 27.68
CA VAL A 26 -32.19 -9.31 28.96
C VAL A 26 -30.71 -9.31 29.32
N SER A 27 -30.03 -10.45 29.18
CA SER A 27 -28.59 -10.57 29.32
C SER A 27 -27.93 -11.22 28.11
N PHE A 28 -26.66 -10.92 27.88
CA PHE A 28 -25.90 -11.44 26.75
C PHE A 28 -24.56 -11.99 27.23
N THR A 29 -24.13 -13.08 26.61
CA THR A 29 -22.83 -13.71 26.80
C THR A 29 -22.02 -13.54 25.53
N ASP A 30 -20.80 -13.01 25.63
CA ASP A 30 -19.85 -12.95 24.53
C ASP A 30 -19.35 -14.36 24.21
N ILE A 31 -19.52 -14.80 22.95
CA ILE A 31 -19.10 -16.12 22.48
C ILE A 31 -17.90 -16.07 21.56
N SER A 32 -17.51 -14.89 21.07
CA SER A 32 -16.44 -14.73 20.10
C SER A 32 -15.15 -14.17 20.68
N GLY A 33 -15.22 -13.41 21.78
CA GLY A 33 -14.20 -12.44 22.11
C GLY A 33 -14.03 -11.39 21.00
N PRO A 34 -12.99 -10.57 21.07
CA PRO A 34 -12.72 -9.58 20.03
C PRO A 34 -12.42 -10.23 18.67
N LEU A 35 -13.26 -9.92 17.67
CA LEU A 35 -13.06 -10.41 16.32
C LEU A 35 -11.80 -9.78 15.71
N PRO A 36 -10.95 -10.55 15.00
CA PRO A 36 -9.80 -10.02 14.27
C PRO A 36 -10.16 -8.88 13.31
N ASN A 37 -9.25 -7.92 13.17
CA ASN A 37 -9.35 -6.83 12.21
C ASN A 37 -8.27 -6.98 11.13
N LEU A 38 -8.55 -7.72 10.09
CA LEU A 38 -7.60 -7.93 9.00
C LEU A 38 -7.88 -7.06 7.77
N GLU A 39 -8.81 -6.10 7.89
CA GLU A 39 -9.19 -5.19 6.78
C GLU A 39 -9.57 -5.95 5.50
N ALA A 40 -10.13 -7.13 5.65
CA ALA A 40 -10.59 -8.01 4.61
C ALA A 40 -11.85 -8.75 5.07
N TRP A 41 -12.68 -9.18 4.15
CA TRP A 41 -13.75 -10.10 4.46
C TRP A 41 -13.20 -11.40 5.03
N GLN A 42 -13.73 -11.80 6.16
CA GLN A 42 -13.32 -12.97 6.92
C GLN A 42 -14.54 -13.80 7.27
N GLN A 43 -14.34 -15.09 7.46
CA GLN A 43 -15.39 -15.96 7.97
C GLN A 43 -15.25 -16.14 9.48
N GLY A 44 -16.34 -15.84 10.20
CA GLY A 44 -16.50 -16.15 11.62
C GLY A 44 -17.26 -17.46 11.80
N ILE A 45 -16.76 -18.37 12.64
CA ILE A 45 -17.45 -19.63 12.95
C ILE A 45 -17.44 -19.81 14.46
N PHE A 46 -18.62 -19.91 15.06
CA PHE A 46 -18.78 -20.02 16.50
C PHE A 46 -19.77 -21.11 16.86
N SER A 47 -19.42 -21.90 17.90
CA SER A 47 -20.30 -22.92 18.43
C SER A 47 -21.50 -22.29 19.14
N LEU A 48 -22.68 -22.81 18.89
CA LEU A 48 -23.90 -22.54 19.66
C LEU A 48 -24.33 -23.75 20.47
N SER A 49 -23.46 -24.75 20.67
CA SER A 49 -23.79 -26.02 21.36
C SER A 49 -24.34 -25.83 22.78
N ASP A 50 -23.87 -24.80 23.48
CA ASP A 50 -24.33 -24.49 24.85
C ASP A 50 -25.79 -24.00 24.89
N TYR A 51 -26.38 -23.76 23.73
CA TYR A 51 -27.75 -23.26 23.54
C TYR A 51 -28.69 -24.27 22.86
N ASN A 52 -28.24 -25.53 22.65
CA ASN A 52 -29.00 -26.52 21.88
C ASN A 52 -30.39 -26.82 22.46
N ASP A 53 -30.58 -26.79 23.79
CA ASP A 53 -31.81 -27.11 24.45
C ASP A 53 -32.67 -25.88 24.80
N GLN A 54 -32.39 -24.74 24.16
CA GLN A 54 -33.14 -23.50 24.40
C GLN A 54 -34.29 -23.35 23.41
N ASP A 55 -35.45 -22.92 23.88
CA ASP A 55 -36.62 -22.66 23.03
C ASP A 55 -36.38 -21.49 22.04
N SER A 56 -35.54 -20.54 22.44
CA SER A 56 -35.16 -19.41 21.62
C SER A 56 -33.86 -18.77 22.09
N ILE A 57 -33.07 -18.27 21.17
CA ILE A 57 -31.90 -17.48 21.44
C ILE A 57 -31.95 -16.16 20.65
N VAL A 58 -31.29 -15.13 21.18
CA VAL A 58 -31.09 -13.86 20.50
C VAL A 58 -29.60 -13.69 20.26
N ILE A 59 -29.22 -13.52 19.03
CA ILE A 59 -27.82 -13.26 18.63
C ILE A 59 -27.69 -11.78 18.28
N ARG A 60 -26.63 -11.15 18.74
CA ARG A 60 -26.30 -9.79 18.33
C ARG A 60 -24.82 -9.66 17.98
N PHE A 61 -24.57 -8.82 17.01
CA PHE A 61 -23.25 -8.35 16.66
C PHE A 61 -23.05 -7.00 17.35
N VAL A 62 -21.96 -6.85 18.08
CA VAL A 62 -21.64 -5.65 18.83
C VAL A 62 -20.38 -5.06 18.25
N TRP A 63 -20.40 -3.77 18.00
CA TRP A 63 -19.24 -3.01 17.56
C TRP A 63 -19.22 -1.66 18.26
N SER A 64 -18.02 -1.15 18.51
CA SER A 64 -17.79 0.14 19.16
C SER A 64 -16.78 0.94 18.35
N ASP A 65 -17.03 2.24 18.20
CA ASP A 65 -16.06 3.20 17.66
C ASP A 65 -15.07 3.68 18.73
N ALA A 66 -15.18 3.17 19.97
CA ALA A 66 -14.39 3.60 21.12
C ALA A 66 -14.45 5.12 21.38
N GLY A 67 -15.49 5.79 20.89
CA GLY A 67 -15.68 7.24 21.03
C GLY A 67 -14.78 8.06 20.09
N SER A 68 -14.28 7.46 19.01
CA SER A 68 -13.42 8.08 18.02
C SER A 68 -13.95 7.83 16.60
N TRP A 69 -13.26 8.36 15.60
CA TRP A 69 -13.54 7.99 14.21
C TRP A 69 -13.09 6.55 13.97
N ALA A 70 -13.97 5.75 13.37
CA ALA A 70 -13.67 4.37 13.01
C ALA A 70 -14.36 4.01 11.69
N THR A 71 -13.75 3.10 10.94
CA THR A 71 -14.19 2.75 9.58
C THR A 71 -15.42 1.87 9.59
N GLY A 72 -15.56 0.96 10.56
CA GLY A 72 -16.79 0.21 10.77
C GLY A 72 -16.64 -1.29 10.83
N PHE A 73 -17.80 -1.93 10.94
CA PHE A 73 -17.97 -3.35 11.01
C PHE A 73 -19.17 -3.73 10.11
N ALA A 74 -18.99 -4.69 9.23
CA ALA A 74 -20.03 -5.22 8.38
C ALA A 74 -20.16 -6.73 8.59
N VAL A 75 -21.36 -7.25 8.42
CA VAL A 75 -21.68 -8.68 8.54
C VAL A 75 -22.56 -9.08 7.35
N ASP A 76 -22.27 -10.25 6.77
CA ASP A 76 -23.03 -10.83 5.66
C ASP A 76 -23.11 -12.36 5.80
N ASP A 77 -23.94 -12.99 5.00
CA ASP A 77 -24.07 -14.44 4.84
C ASP A 77 -24.19 -15.22 6.17
N ILE A 78 -25.06 -14.76 7.09
CA ILE A 78 -25.24 -15.37 8.39
C ILE A 78 -26.02 -16.68 8.26
N GLU A 79 -25.40 -17.79 8.66
CA GLU A 79 -26.01 -19.11 8.65
C GLU A 79 -25.91 -19.79 10.03
N ILE A 80 -26.97 -20.49 10.43
CA ILE A 80 -26.98 -21.38 11.60
C ILE A 80 -27.22 -22.78 11.11
N ASN A 81 -26.18 -23.59 11.11
CA ASN A 81 -26.19 -24.94 10.57
C ASN A 81 -25.66 -25.93 11.62
N GLU A 82 -26.06 -27.19 11.51
CA GLU A 82 -25.35 -28.27 12.18
C GLU A 82 -23.96 -28.42 11.57
N LEU A 83 -22.95 -28.56 12.40
CA LEU A 83 -21.60 -28.85 11.91
C LEU A 83 -21.59 -30.21 11.21
N GLN A 84 -20.94 -30.28 10.07
CA GLN A 84 -20.66 -31.55 9.42
C GLN A 84 -19.65 -32.33 10.27
N ASP A 85 -19.68 -33.64 10.23
CA ASP A 85 -18.72 -34.48 10.95
C ASP A 85 -17.27 -34.15 10.56
N ASN A 86 -17.03 -34.02 9.27
CA ASN A 86 -15.71 -33.71 8.73
C ASN A 86 -15.81 -32.50 7.78
N SER A 87 -15.19 -31.41 8.10
CA SER A 87 -15.19 -30.22 7.27
C SER A 87 -13.94 -29.37 7.49
N LEU A 88 -13.37 -28.85 6.42
CA LEU A 88 -12.26 -27.91 6.43
C LEU A 88 -12.62 -26.70 5.58
N SER A 89 -12.25 -25.53 6.05
CA SER A 89 -12.33 -24.31 5.25
C SER A 89 -10.98 -23.63 5.13
N MET A 90 -10.83 -22.86 4.05
CA MET A 90 -9.67 -22.09 3.70
C MET A 90 -10.14 -20.63 3.52
N PRO A 91 -10.32 -19.88 4.62
CA PRO A 91 -10.89 -18.53 4.56
C PRO A 91 -10.01 -17.55 3.81
N LEU A 92 -8.69 -17.68 3.95
CA LEU A 92 -7.72 -16.84 3.27
C LEU A 92 -6.55 -17.68 2.76
N PHE A 93 -6.18 -17.48 1.51
CA PHE A 93 -5.03 -18.12 0.86
C PHE A 93 -4.29 -17.08 0.02
N ASN A 94 -2.96 -17.15 0.00
CA ASN A 94 -2.16 -16.14 -0.66
C ASN A 94 -0.80 -16.67 -1.14
N GLN A 95 -0.17 -15.88 -2.02
CA GLN A 95 1.24 -15.99 -2.36
C GLN A 95 1.96 -14.73 -1.86
N TRP A 96 3.22 -14.87 -1.49
CA TRP A 96 4.05 -13.77 -1.03
C TRP A 96 5.54 -14.03 -1.28
N LEU A 97 6.35 -12.98 -1.26
CA LEU A 97 7.80 -13.08 -1.37
C LEU A 97 8.40 -13.16 0.04
N ALA A 98 9.41 -14.04 0.21
CA ALA A 98 10.03 -14.26 1.53
C ALA A 98 10.87 -13.05 1.96
N GLY A 99 10.76 -12.65 3.22
CA GLY A 99 11.62 -11.65 3.84
C GLY A 99 10.90 -10.51 4.54
N TYR A 100 9.65 -10.21 4.17
CA TYR A 100 8.81 -9.21 4.83
C TYR A 100 7.51 -9.81 5.32
N ASP A 101 6.90 -9.12 6.27
CA ASP A 101 5.86 -9.64 7.11
C ASP A 101 4.66 -10.22 6.35
N GLY A 102 4.63 -11.52 6.35
CA GLY A 102 3.39 -12.22 6.55
C GLY A 102 2.42 -12.24 5.39
N PHE A 103 1.38 -12.88 5.71
CA PHE A 103 0.24 -13.31 4.94
C PHE A 103 -0.48 -12.20 4.12
N ALA A 104 -0.31 -10.95 4.47
CA ALA A 104 -0.98 -9.82 3.84
C ALA A 104 -0.20 -9.20 2.64
N SER A 105 1.04 -9.61 2.41
CA SER A 105 1.94 -8.99 1.42
C SER A 105 1.80 -9.59 0.02
N SER A 106 0.62 -9.56 -0.59
CA SER A 106 0.47 -10.05 -1.96
C SER A 106 0.67 -8.94 -3.00
N TYR A 107 1.13 -9.37 -4.15
CA TYR A 107 1.29 -8.56 -5.35
C TYR A 107 0.49 -9.17 -6.49
N SER A 108 -0.14 -8.36 -7.29
CA SER A 108 -0.84 -8.78 -8.51
C SER A 108 0.10 -8.90 -9.70
N GLN A 109 1.12 -8.02 -9.74
CA GLN A 109 2.17 -8.04 -10.75
C GLN A 109 3.54 -7.95 -10.09
N ILE A 110 4.47 -8.81 -10.50
CA ILE A 110 5.81 -8.90 -9.93
C ILE A 110 6.83 -8.94 -11.07
N PRO A 111 7.78 -8.00 -11.14
CA PRO A 111 8.89 -8.11 -12.08
C PRO A 111 9.72 -9.35 -11.79
N LEU A 112 10.08 -10.10 -12.83
CA LEU A 112 10.89 -11.31 -12.69
C LEU A 112 12.20 -11.02 -11.95
N SER A 113 12.78 -9.84 -12.16
CA SER A 113 14.00 -9.38 -11.47
C SER A 113 13.82 -9.12 -9.98
N MET A 114 12.58 -9.02 -9.48
CA MET A 114 12.27 -8.78 -8.06
C MET A 114 12.03 -10.05 -7.28
N ILE A 115 12.02 -11.21 -7.94
CA ILE A 115 11.83 -12.51 -7.28
C ILE A 115 13.18 -13.05 -6.85
N PRO A 116 13.44 -13.17 -5.53
CA PRO A 116 14.74 -13.64 -5.06
C PRO A 116 15.00 -15.08 -5.50
N ASN A 117 16.12 -15.32 -6.13
CA ASN A 117 16.54 -16.67 -6.55
C ASN A 117 16.68 -17.66 -5.38
N SER A 118 16.99 -17.14 -4.18
CA SER A 118 17.18 -17.94 -2.98
C SER A 118 15.89 -18.34 -2.29
N THR A 119 14.82 -17.57 -2.46
CA THR A 119 13.59 -17.73 -1.67
C THR A 119 12.32 -17.91 -2.49
N GLY A 120 12.24 -17.38 -3.72
CA GLY A 120 11.06 -17.53 -4.58
C GLY A 120 9.74 -17.04 -3.99
N ILE A 121 8.64 -17.46 -4.58
CA ILE A 121 7.28 -17.15 -4.14
C ILE A 121 6.79 -18.24 -3.20
N ILE A 122 6.26 -17.85 -2.05
CA ILE A 122 5.70 -18.71 -1.01
C ILE A 122 4.19 -18.81 -1.20
N PHE A 123 3.65 -20.01 -0.95
CA PHE A 123 2.22 -20.26 -0.88
C PHE A 123 1.80 -20.56 0.56
N GLN A 124 0.76 -19.88 1.03
CA GLN A 124 0.29 -19.94 2.40
C GLN A 124 -1.23 -19.86 2.46
N SER A 125 -1.83 -20.44 3.50
CA SER A 125 -3.27 -20.37 3.76
C SER A 125 -3.55 -20.46 5.24
N TYR A 126 -4.62 -19.79 5.70
CA TYR A 126 -5.29 -20.18 6.93
C TYR A 126 -6.09 -21.44 6.68
N VAL A 127 -6.08 -22.32 7.65
CA VAL A 127 -6.92 -23.52 7.71
C VAL A 127 -7.79 -23.46 8.96
N PHE A 128 -9.03 -23.82 8.81
CA PHE A 128 -9.98 -23.91 9.91
C PHE A 128 -10.71 -25.25 9.85
N ASN A 129 -10.71 -26.00 10.95
CA ASN A 129 -11.52 -27.19 11.09
C ASN A 129 -12.94 -26.78 11.54
N ASN A 130 -13.85 -26.64 10.60
CA ASN A 130 -15.24 -26.33 10.83
C ASN A 130 -16.14 -27.56 10.91
N GLY A 131 -15.54 -28.74 11.19
CA GLY A 131 -16.22 -30.02 11.44
C GLY A 131 -16.38 -30.35 12.91
N ASN A 132 -17.22 -31.36 13.22
CA ASN A 132 -17.43 -31.88 14.56
C ASN A 132 -16.23 -32.70 15.07
N PHE A 133 -15.52 -33.39 14.17
CA PHE A 133 -14.42 -34.27 14.52
C PHE A 133 -13.06 -33.62 14.25
N ALA A 134 -12.07 -34.00 15.04
CA ALA A 134 -10.69 -33.69 14.76
C ALA A 134 -10.31 -34.11 13.32
N GLN A 135 -9.50 -33.30 12.69
CA GLN A 135 -8.95 -33.58 11.36
C GLN A 135 -7.45 -33.84 11.47
N ASP A 136 -7.02 -35.01 11.05
CA ASP A 136 -5.63 -35.41 11.09
C ASP A 136 -4.96 -35.25 9.72
N SER A 137 -3.64 -35.05 9.77
CA SER A 137 -2.79 -34.97 8.56
C SER A 137 -3.18 -33.86 7.59
N ILE A 138 -3.72 -32.75 8.07
CA ILE A 138 -4.14 -31.62 7.23
C ILE A 138 -2.92 -31.03 6.54
N ARG A 139 -2.99 -30.85 5.23
CA ARG A 139 -1.97 -30.20 4.40
C ARG A 139 -2.61 -29.18 3.47
N LEU A 140 -1.91 -28.07 3.29
CA LEU A 140 -2.13 -27.16 2.16
C LEU A 140 -1.43 -27.75 0.94
N HIS A 141 -2.16 -27.90 -0.15
CA HIS A 141 -1.63 -28.17 -1.47
C HIS A 141 -1.74 -26.89 -2.31
N ALA A 142 -0.66 -26.54 -2.99
CA ALA A 142 -0.65 -25.44 -3.90
C ALA A 142 0.07 -25.80 -5.21
N SER A 143 -0.38 -25.23 -6.31
CA SER A 143 0.23 -25.45 -7.62
C SER A 143 0.23 -24.17 -8.46
N ALA A 144 1.19 -24.12 -9.37
CA ALA A 144 1.26 -23.19 -10.50
C ALA A 144 1.70 -23.97 -11.73
N THR A 145 1.69 -23.38 -12.90
CA THR A 145 2.12 -24.05 -14.14
C THR A 145 3.49 -24.70 -13.98
N GLY A 146 3.56 -26.01 -14.06
CA GLY A 146 4.80 -26.78 -13.94
C GLY A 146 5.37 -26.90 -12.53
N PHE A 147 4.60 -26.49 -11.49
CA PHE A 147 5.04 -26.51 -10.10
C PHE A 147 3.92 -27.02 -9.19
N THR A 148 4.29 -27.82 -8.21
CA THR A 148 3.41 -28.26 -7.12
C THR A 148 4.17 -28.26 -5.80
N SER A 149 3.49 -27.91 -4.72
CA SER A 149 4.05 -27.97 -3.37
C SER A 149 2.96 -28.29 -2.35
N GLN A 150 3.39 -28.71 -1.16
CA GLN A 150 2.50 -28.93 -0.03
C GLN A 150 3.16 -28.49 1.28
N SER A 151 2.34 -28.21 2.28
CA SER A 151 2.81 -27.91 3.64
C SER A 151 3.23 -29.18 4.40
N THR A 152 3.89 -29.00 5.54
CA THR A 152 3.89 -30.02 6.60
C THR A 152 2.46 -30.29 7.05
N ALA A 153 2.21 -31.50 7.59
CA ALA A 153 0.92 -31.86 8.12
C ALA A 153 0.70 -31.25 9.50
N VAL A 154 -0.54 -30.84 9.79
CA VAL A 154 -1.01 -30.46 11.12
C VAL A 154 -2.27 -31.25 11.47
N ASN A 155 -2.59 -31.33 12.75
CA ASN A 155 -3.84 -31.86 13.26
C ASN A 155 -4.59 -30.71 13.93
N LEU A 156 -5.91 -30.65 13.74
CA LEU A 156 -6.76 -29.62 14.34
C LEU A 156 -7.99 -30.30 14.99
N GLU A 157 -8.23 -29.97 16.24
CA GLU A 157 -9.48 -30.31 16.89
C GLU A 157 -10.66 -29.53 16.22
N SER A 158 -11.90 -29.88 16.61
CA SER A 158 -13.07 -29.16 16.14
C SER A 158 -12.97 -27.68 16.50
N LEU A 159 -13.24 -26.81 15.52
CA LEU A 159 -13.20 -25.33 15.63
C LEU A 159 -11.80 -24.74 15.89
N GLU A 160 -10.74 -25.51 15.71
CA GLU A 160 -9.38 -24.98 15.74
C GLU A 160 -8.92 -24.47 14.35
N GLN A 161 -7.95 -23.58 14.38
CA GLN A 161 -7.35 -23.00 13.18
C GLN A 161 -5.83 -22.97 13.28
N ASP A 162 -5.17 -22.94 12.12
CA ASP A 162 -3.73 -22.78 12.00
C ASP A 162 -3.38 -22.10 10.68
N THR A 163 -2.11 -21.79 10.50
CA THR A 163 -1.56 -21.24 9.27
C THR A 163 -0.61 -22.25 8.64
N LEU A 164 -0.92 -22.67 7.42
CA LEU A 164 -0.13 -23.63 6.65
C LEU A 164 0.67 -22.90 5.57
N GLN A 165 1.95 -23.25 5.47
CA GLN A 165 2.86 -22.77 4.44
C GLN A 165 3.44 -23.94 3.68
N CYS A 166 3.42 -23.87 2.34
CA CYS A 166 4.04 -24.87 1.47
C CYS A 166 5.56 -24.91 1.66
N SER A 167 6.12 -26.10 1.61
CA SER A 167 7.56 -26.34 1.85
C SER A 167 8.43 -25.83 0.71
N GLU A 168 7.99 -26.08 -0.53
CA GLU A 168 8.72 -25.68 -1.73
C GLU A 168 8.25 -24.30 -2.22
N ARG A 169 9.15 -23.58 -2.84
CA ARG A 169 8.97 -22.22 -3.33
C ARG A 169 8.79 -22.22 -4.84
N PHE A 170 7.84 -21.44 -5.33
CA PHE A 170 7.64 -21.27 -6.75
C PHE A 170 8.67 -20.27 -7.33
N GLN A 171 9.41 -20.74 -8.33
CA GLN A 171 10.39 -19.93 -9.07
C GLN A 171 9.94 -19.82 -10.54
N PRO A 172 9.20 -18.78 -10.91
CA PRO A 172 8.89 -18.53 -12.32
C PRO A 172 10.17 -18.23 -13.10
N THR A 173 10.27 -18.78 -14.30
CA THR A 173 11.46 -18.62 -15.17
C THR A 173 11.16 -17.73 -16.38
N SER A 174 9.93 -17.27 -16.54
CA SER A 174 9.50 -16.40 -17.63
C SER A 174 8.39 -15.47 -17.17
N THR A 175 8.22 -14.38 -17.90
CA THR A 175 7.06 -13.50 -17.76
C THR A 175 5.78 -14.15 -18.27
N GLY A 176 4.64 -13.70 -17.76
CA GLY A 176 3.31 -14.20 -18.11
C GLY A 176 2.39 -14.31 -16.90
N THR A 177 1.15 -14.67 -17.17
CA THR A 177 0.14 -14.90 -16.13
C THR A 177 0.21 -16.34 -15.66
N TYR A 178 0.32 -16.51 -14.36
CA TYR A 178 0.32 -17.79 -13.68
C TYR A 178 -0.94 -17.96 -12.85
N GLN A 179 -1.71 -18.99 -13.15
CA GLN A 179 -2.80 -19.41 -12.27
C GLN A 179 -2.23 -20.18 -11.10
N LEU A 180 -2.66 -19.81 -9.90
CA LEU A 180 -2.29 -20.42 -8.63
C LEU A 180 -3.52 -21.12 -8.06
N ASP A 181 -3.41 -22.43 -7.81
CA ASP A 181 -4.49 -23.24 -7.29
C ASP A 181 -4.13 -23.73 -5.88
N PHE A 182 -5.11 -23.68 -4.97
CA PHE A 182 -4.96 -24.01 -3.56
C PHE A 182 -6.10 -24.94 -3.12
N TYR A 183 -5.79 -25.96 -2.35
CA TYR A 183 -6.76 -26.78 -1.65
C TYR A 183 -6.17 -27.38 -0.37
N LEU A 184 -7.04 -27.71 0.57
CA LEU A 184 -6.67 -28.47 1.77
C LEU A 184 -7.03 -29.93 1.60
N MET A 185 -6.21 -30.79 2.18
CA MET A 185 -6.46 -32.23 2.24
C MET A 185 -6.09 -32.76 3.62
N SER A 186 -7.00 -33.54 4.22
CA SER A 186 -6.76 -34.34 5.43
C SER A 186 -7.00 -35.83 5.13
N ASP A 187 -6.91 -36.67 6.13
CA ASP A 187 -7.25 -38.09 6.00
C ASP A 187 -8.75 -38.31 5.66
N SER A 188 -9.60 -37.35 5.97
CA SER A 188 -11.07 -37.46 5.81
C SER A 188 -11.68 -36.48 4.80
N VAL A 189 -11.03 -35.35 4.51
CA VAL A 189 -11.60 -34.27 3.72
C VAL A 189 -10.63 -33.76 2.66
N THR A 190 -11.15 -33.46 1.48
CA THR A 190 -10.47 -32.65 0.47
C THR A 190 -11.38 -31.48 0.11
N THR A 191 -10.92 -30.26 0.28
CA THR A 191 -11.70 -29.06 -0.06
C THR A 191 -11.79 -28.84 -1.56
N ALA A 192 -12.76 -28.02 -1.99
CA ALA A 192 -12.73 -27.49 -3.34
C ALA A 192 -11.46 -26.67 -3.59
N THR A 193 -10.95 -26.72 -4.82
CA THR A 193 -9.82 -25.89 -5.23
C THR A 193 -10.26 -24.43 -5.33
N LYS A 194 -9.49 -23.56 -4.70
CA LYS A 194 -9.60 -22.10 -4.87
C LYS A 194 -8.47 -21.60 -5.75
N SER A 195 -8.75 -20.69 -6.62
CA SER A 195 -7.79 -20.19 -7.61
C SER A 195 -7.65 -18.68 -7.55
N LYS A 196 -6.45 -18.19 -7.85
CA LYS A 196 -6.14 -16.79 -8.12
C LYS A 196 -5.04 -16.72 -9.16
N SER A 197 -4.79 -15.56 -9.75
CA SER A 197 -3.71 -15.37 -10.71
C SER A 197 -2.73 -14.31 -10.24
N ILE A 198 -1.48 -14.45 -10.67
CA ILE A 198 -0.47 -13.40 -10.59
C ILE A 198 0.13 -13.20 -11.98
N GLU A 199 0.62 -12.01 -12.24
CA GLU A 199 1.37 -11.73 -13.46
C GLU A 199 2.85 -11.51 -13.13
N ILE A 200 3.70 -12.30 -13.76
CA ILE A 200 5.15 -12.08 -13.74
C ILE A 200 5.48 -11.18 -14.93
N THR A 201 5.99 -10.01 -14.64
CA THR A 201 6.23 -8.93 -15.62
C THR A 201 7.71 -8.76 -15.90
N ASP A 202 8.04 -7.96 -16.91
CA ASP A 202 9.41 -7.50 -17.11
C ASP A 202 9.75 -6.35 -16.14
N TYR A 203 8.80 -5.41 -15.89
CA TYR A 203 9.12 -4.15 -15.24
C TYR A 203 8.06 -3.61 -14.28
N ILE A 204 6.82 -4.09 -14.33
CA ILE A 204 5.72 -3.51 -13.52
C ILE A 204 5.57 -4.26 -12.22
N TYR A 205 5.58 -3.51 -11.12
CA TYR A 205 5.38 -4.02 -9.78
C TYR A 205 4.12 -3.39 -9.19
N ALA A 206 3.10 -4.20 -8.93
CA ALA A 206 1.75 -3.75 -8.57
C ALA A 206 1.14 -4.54 -7.42
N ARG A 207 0.38 -3.83 -6.58
CA ARG A 207 -0.46 -4.42 -5.52
C ARG A 207 -1.94 -4.37 -5.84
N ASP A 208 -2.39 -3.42 -6.67
CA ASP A 208 -3.78 -3.35 -7.12
C ASP A 208 -4.13 -4.51 -8.05
N ASP A 209 -5.39 -4.91 -8.11
CA ASP A 209 -5.88 -6.03 -8.93
C ASP A 209 -6.35 -5.60 -10.32
N ASN A 210 -6.10 -4.36 -10.70
CA ASN A 210 -6.53 -3.75 -11.95
C ASN A 210 -8.05 -3.51 -12.07
N GLU A 211 -8.80 -3.71 -10.99
CA GLU A 211 -10.23 -3.36 -10.90
C GLU A 211 -10.39 -2.03 -10.17
N ILE A 212 -11.39 -1.24 -10.58
CA ILE A 212 -11.65 0.07 -9.98
C ILE A 212 -12.89 -0.04 -9.09
N ASP A 213 -12.67 -0.16 -7.79
CA ASP A 213 -13.74 -0.20 -6.80
C ASP A 213 -14.06 1.19 -6.24
N ALA A 214 -13.08 2.08 -6.25
CA ALA A 214 -13.22 3.44 -5.77
C ALA A 214 -12.41 4.46 -6.57
N VAL A 215 -12.75 5.72 -6.41
CA VAL A 215 -12.04 6.86 -7.04
C VAL A 215 -11.60 7.82 -5.96
N ASN A 216 -10.30 8.01 -5.84
CA ASN A 216 -9.71 8.95 -4.91
C ASN A 216 -9.51 10.31 -5.57
N SER A 217 -10.05 11.36 -4.96
CA SER A 217 -9.82 12.75 -5.37
C SER A 217 -8.62 13.31 -4.61
N LEU A 218 -7.63 13.78 -5.34
CA LEU A 218 -6.48 14.48 -4.79
C LEU A 218 -6.75 15.97 -4.90
N LEU A 219 -7.35 16.52 -3.84
CA LEU A 219 -7.77 17.91 -3.81
C LEU A 219 -6.56 18.80 -3.53
N PRO A 220 -6.50 19.98 -4.18
CA PRO A 220 -5.59 21.02 -3.73
C PRO A 220 -6.02 21.50 -2.35
N SER A 221 -5.09 21.75 -1.47
CA SER A 221 -5.35 22.20 -0.10
C SER A 221 -5.55 23.70 0.01
N GLY A 222 -6.35 24.30 -0.79
CA GLY A 222 -6.96 25.64 -0.65
C GLY A 222 -6.08 26.88 -0.42
N ASP A 223 -4.92 26.79 0.20
CA ASP A 223 -4.12 27.93 0.67
C ASP A 223 -2.65 27.90 0.20
N GLY A 224 -2.39 27.37 -1.00
CA GLY A 224 -1.02 27.30 -1.54
C GLY A 224 -0.18 26.16 -0.98
N VAL A 225 -0.79 25.23 -0.27
CA VAL A 225 -0.19 23.97 0.16
C VAL A 225 -0.36 22.92 -0.94
N SER A 226 0.59 22.03 -1.10
CA SER A 226 0.54 20.94 -2.07
C SER A 226 -0.74 20.13 -1.94
N SER A 227 -1.24 19.55 -3.03
CA SER A 227 -2.38 18.63 -2.96
C SER A 227 -2.07 17.42 -2.08
N TRP A 228 -3.10 16.74 -1.61
CA TRP A 228 -2.93 15.45 -0.99
C TRP A 228 -2.25 14.48 -1.95
N GLU A 229 -1.51 13.55 -1.39
CA GLU A 229 -0.89 12.46 -2.13
C GLU A 229 -1.54 11.14 -1.74
N ARG A 230 -1.67 10.27 -2.71
CA ARG A 230 -2.08 8.88 -2.50
C ARG A 230 -1.05 7.96 -3.13
N GLY A 231 -0.79 6.88 -2.46
CA GLY A 231 0.19 5.94 -2.95
C GLY A 231 0.17 4.59 -2.27
N THR A 232 1.20 3.82 -2.53
CA THR A 232 1.31 2.42 -2.11
C THR A 232 2.71 2.14 -1.61
N ILE A 233 2.82 1.39 -0.51
CA ILE A 233 4.08 0.91 0.05
C ILE A 233 4.47 -0.38 -0.65
N TYR A 234 5.74 -0.48 -1.04
CA TYR A 234 6.34 -1.62 -1.72
C TYR A 234 7.54 -2.17 -0.96
N ASP A 235 7.60 -3.49 -0.81
CA ASP A 235 8.75 -4.21 -0.30
C ASP A 235 9.71 -4.51 -1.45
N ILE A 236 10.98 -4.17 -1.31
CA ILE A 236 12.01 -4.42 -2.32
C ILE A 236 12.83 -5.63 -1.89
N TYR A 237 12.72 -6.73 -2.61
CA TYR A 237 13.39 -8.00 -2.29
C TYR A 237 14.74 -8.16 -2.98
N GLU A 238 14.90 -7.60 -4.17
CA GLU A 238 16.15 -7.53 -4.92
C GLU A 238 16.41 -6.09 -5.34
N SER A 239 17.66 -5.63 -5.22
CA SER A 239 18.00 -4.27 -5.62
C SER A 239 17.65 -4.01 -7.08
N ASN A 240 17.04 -2.86 -7.36
CA ASN A 240 16.56 -2.51 -8.69
C ASN A 240 16.62 -0.99 -8.91
N THR A 241 16.12 -0.52 -10.02
CA THR A 241 16.03 0.90 -10.36
C THR A 241 14.61 1.26 -10.78
N LEU A 242 14.04 2.27 -10.11
CA LEU A 242 12.74 2.84 -10.46
C LEU A 242 12.92 3.95 -11.49
N TYR A 243 12.26 3.83 -12.64
CA TYR A 243 12.30 4.82 -13.71
C TYR A 243 11.07 5.70 -13.78
N ALA A 244 9.90 5.16 -13.43
CA ALA A 244 8.64 5.88 -13.46
C ALA A 244 7.65 5.33 -12.41
N ILE A 245 6.61 6.10 -12.19
CA ILE A 245 5.40 5.68 -11.47
C ILE A 245 4.28 5.61 -12.49
N ASP A 246 3.59 4.48 -12.58
CA ASP A 246 2.37 4.34 -13.35
C ASP A 246 1.17 4.56 -12.45
N VAL A 247 0.23 5.39 -12.90
CA VAL A 247 -0.99 5.72 -12.18
C VAL A 247 -2.20 5.62 -13.07
N TYR A 248 -3.29 5.05 -12.56
CA TYR A 248 -4.56 5.02 -13.28
C TYR A 248 -5.31 6.33 -13.05
N VAL A 249 -5.38 7.16 -14.09
CA VAL A 249 -6.08 8.44 -14.08
C VAL A 249 -7.54 8.22 -14.48
N HIS A 250 -8.46 8.54 -13.58
CA HIS A 250 -9.88 8.36 -13.79
C HIS A 250 -10.49 9.50 -14.63
N ASN A 251 -11.51 9.20 -15.45
CA ASN A 251 -12.16 10.14 -16.36
C ASN A 251 -12.86 11.35 -15.71
N ARG A 252 -13.04 11.33 -14.39
CA ARG A 252 -13.53 12.49 -13.62
C ARG A 252 -12.43 13.49 -13.27
N THR A 253 -11.19 13.25 -13.67
CA THR A 253 -10.09 14.22 -13.54
C THR A 253 -10.41 15.48 -14.34
N THR A 254 -10.15 16.65 -13.78
CA THR A 254 -10.41 17.92 -14.48
C THR A 254 -9.38 18.19 -15.58
N ALA A 255 -9.78 18.95 -16.59
CA ALA A 255 -8.99 19.12 -17.83
C ALA A 255 -7.60 19.77 -17.62
N ASN A 256 -7.43 20.56 -16.54
CA ASN A 256 -6.16 21.24 -16.28
C ASN A 256 -5.37 20.57 -15.14
N ALA A 257 -5.83 19.41 -14.64
CA ALA A 257 -5.16 18.73 -13.57
C ALA A 257 -3.70 18.42 -13.92
N LYS A 258 -2.87 18.58 -12.92
CA LYS A 258 -1.46 18.22 -12.97
C LYS A 258 -1.23 16.96 -12.16
N ILE A 259 -0.16 16.25 -12.50
CA ILE A 259 0.27 15.04 -11.82
C ILE A 259 1.77 15.10 -11.54
N GLN A 260 2.15 14.75 -10.33
CA GLN A 260 3.52 14.57 -9.90
C GLN A 260 3.63 13.28 -9.11
N GLY A 261 4.62 12.47 -9.42
CA GLY A 261 4.96 11.27 -8.66
C GLY A 261 6.09 11.56 -7.68
N LYS A 262 6.05 10.92 -6.51
CA LYS A 262 7.11 11.01 -5.51
C LYS A 262 7.45 9.65 -4.96
N ILE A 263 8.69 9.50 -4.49
CA ILE A 263 9.16 8.31 -3.80
C ILE A 263 9.78 8.69 -2.46
N TYR A 264 9.47 7.86 -1.45
CA TYR A 264 9.96 7.99 -0.09
C TYR A 264 10.58 6.65 0.34
N LEU A 265 11.65 6.70 1.11
CA LEU A 265 12.03 5.55 1.93
C LEU A 265 11.00 5.44 3.06
N TYR A 266 10.42 4.25 3.25
CA TYR A 266 9.44 3.98 4.29
C TYR A 266 10.07 3.12 5.38
N GLN A 267 10.14 3.64 6.59
CA GLN A 267 10.77 2.97 7.72
C GLN A 267 10.13 3.42 9.03
N ASP A 268 9.84 2.47 9.93
CA ASP A 268 9.26 2.73 11.25
C ASP A 268 7.97 3.59 11.17
N ASP A 269 7.08 3.25 10.23
CA ASP A 269 5.84 3.97 9.91
C ASP A 269 6.04 5.46 9.55
N GLN A 270 7.24 5.82 9.09
CA GLN A 270 7.58 7.16 8.63
C GLN A 270 8.02 7.15 7.17
N SER A 271 7.69 8.21 6.45
CA SER A 271 8.08 8.42 5.06
C SER A 271 9.19 9.48 4.95
N PHE A 272 10.34 9.11 4.37
CA PHE A 272 11.47 10.00 4.15
C PHE A 272 11.62 10.27 2.66
N PHE A 273 11.35 11.51 2.25
CA PHE A 273 11.40 11.93 0.85
C PHE A 273 12.75 11.62 0.19
N LEU A 274 12.70 11.07 -1.03
CA LEU A 274 13.91 10.77 -1.81
C LEU A 274 13.97 11.56 -3.11
N GLU A 275 12.96 11.48 -3.96
CA GLU A 275 12.95 12.10 -5.29
C GLU A 275 11.49 12.33 -5.75
N GLU A 276 11.31 13.24 -6.72
CA GLU A 276 10.03 13.50 -7.36
C GLU A 276 10.17 13.60 -8.88
N THR A 277 9.08 13.34 -9.57
CA THR A 277 9.01 13.56 -11.02
C THR A 277 8.75 15.05 -11.33
N ASN A 278 8.95 15.45 -12.57
CA ASN A 278 8.43 16.74 -13.01
C ASN A 278 6.90 16.76 -12.87
N LEU A 279 6.36 17.96 -12.60
CA LEU A 279 4.92 18.19 -12.64
C LEU A 279 4.45 18.19 -14.10
N LEU A 280 3.52 17.30 -14.43
CA LEU A 280 3.05 17.09 -15.80
C LEU A 280 1.57 17.38 -15.93
N SER A 281 1.12 17.83 -17.10
CA SER A 281 -0.30 17.86 -17.42
C SER A 281 -0.84 16.44 -17.54
N VAL A 282 -2.04 16.22 -17.02
CA VAL A 282 -2.73 14.95 -17.19
C VAL A 282 -3.08 14.76 -18.67
N THR A 283 -2.60 13.67 -19.26
CA THR A 283 -2.82 13.31 -20.66
C THR A 283 -3.72 12.10 -20.85
N ALA A 284 -3.80 11.25 -19.83
CA ALA A 284 -4.70 10.09 -19.81
C ALA A 284 -6.05 10.48 -19.18
N SER A 285 -7.10 9.85 -19.67
CA SER A 285 -8.43 9.94 -19.08
C SER A 285 -9.02 8.54 -19.16
N ASP A 286 -9.34 7.97 -18.00
CA ASP A 286 -9.75 6.58 -17.85
C ASP A 286 -8.68 5.59 -18.34
N GLY A 287 -7.47 5.74 -17.83
CA GLY A 287 -6.34 4.91 -18.23
C GLY A 287 -5.04 5.17 -17.48
N TRP A 288 -4.07 4.32 -17.74
CA TRP A 288 -2.74 4.41 -17.16
C TRP A 288 -1.93 5.55 -17.76
N GLN A 289 -1.28 6.30 -16.89
CA GLN A 289 -0.29 7.33 -17.25
C GLN A 289 1.01 7.09 -16.49
N SER A 290 2.13 7.06 -17.21
CA SER A 290 3.46 6.98 -16.61
C SER A 290 4.03 8.37 -16.35
N VAL A 291 4.49 8.59 -15.10
CA VAL A 291 5.22 9.80 -14.72
C VAL A 291 6.67 9.42 -14.44
N LYS A 292 7.57 9.87 -15.33
CA LYS A 292 8.97 9.46 -15.35
C LYS A 292 9.82 10.36 -14.47
N PHE A 293 10.73 9.76 -13.68
CA PHE A 293 11.75 10.48 -12.95
C PHE A 293 12.81 11.05 -13.91
N ALA A 294 13.25 12.28 -13.66
CA ALA A 294 14.35 12.87 -14.41
C ALA A 294 15.68 12.11 -14.13
N ASN A 295 15.85 11.68 -12.90
CA ASN A 295 16.94 10.83 -12.48
C ASN A 295 16.34 9.53 -11.93
N PRO A 296 16.63 8.36 -12.53
CA PRO A 296 16.15 7.08 -11.98
C PRO A 296 16.60 6.88 -10.54
N VAL A 297 15.76 6.25 -9.73
CA VAL A 297 15.97 6.06 -8.30
C VAL A 297 16.43 4.64 -8.03
N SER A 298 17.59 4.48 -7.38
CA SER A 298 18.04 3.16 -6.93
C SER A 298 17.20 2.68 -5.76
N LEU A 299 16.75 1.44 -5.84
CA LEU A 299 16.01 0.73 -4.80
C LEU A 299 16.93 -0.31 -4.17
N ASP A 300 17.10 -0.23 -2.87
CA ASP A 300 17.92 -1.19 -2.12
C ASP A 300 17.07 -2.41 -1.71
N ALA A 301 17.65 -3.60 -1.84
CA ALA A 301 17.03 -4.81 -1.33
C ALA A 301 16.79 -4.71 0.19
N GLU A 302 15.81 -5.47 0.68
CA GLU A 302 15.41 -5.50 2.10
C GLU A 302 14.97 -4.14 2.65
N SER A 303 14.40 -3.28 1.79
CA SER A 303 13.88 -1.95 2.15
C SER A 303 12.45 -1.79 1.69
N GLN A 304 11.72 -0.90 2.37
CA GLN A 304 10.37 -0.50 1.96
C GLN A 304 10.39 0.90 1.37
N TYR A 305 9.62 1.10 0.31
CA TYR A 305 9.46 2.39 -0.31
C TYR A 305 7.97 2.70 -0.48
N LEU A 306 7.61 3.93 -0.17
CA LEU A 306 6.31 4.50 -0.49
C LEU A 306 6.44 5.29 -1.79
N ILE A 307 5.66 4.93 -2.80
CA ILE A 307 5.46 5.77 -3.98
C ILE A 307 4.10 6.44 -3.91
N THR A 308 4.02 7.70 -4.26
CA THR A 308 2.79 8.48 -4.25
C THR A 308 2.61 9.27 -5.54
N VAL A 309 1.38 9.68 -5.77
CA VAL A 309 1.04 10.70 -6.76
C VAL A 309 0.19 11.78 -6.12
N GLY A 310 0.40 13.02 -6.57
CA GLY A 310 -0.36 14.20 -6.16
C GLY A 310 -0.52 15.17 -7.32
N GLY A 311 -1.31 16.21 -7.11
CA GLY A 311 -1.43 17.36 -8.02
C GLY A 311 -0.51 18.51 -7.61
N ASP A 312 -0.67 19.68 -8.26
CA ASP A 312 0.11 20.87 -7.94
C ASP A 312 -0.49 21.75 -6.82
N GLY A 313 -1.73 21.45 -6.40
CA GLY A 313 -2.41 22.25 -5.38
C GLY A 313 -2.77 23.69 -5.77
N SER A 314 -2.48 24.10 -7.01
CA SER A 314 -2.51 25.51 -7.42
C SER A 314 -3.89 26.09 -7.69
N ALA A 315 -4.91 25.25 -7.94
CA ALA A 315 -6.27 25.70 -8.19
C ALA A 315 -7.31 24.69 -7.68
N LEU A 316 -8.33 25.21 -6.97
CA LEU A 316 -9.44 24.42 -6.42
C LEU A 316 -10.23 23.60 -7.45
N ASN A 317 -10.10 23.92 -8.75
CA ASN A 317 -10.82 23.26 -9.85
C ASN A 317 -9.98 22.26 -10.62
N ASP A 318 -8.70 22.09 -10.29
CA ASP A 318 -7.78 21.23 -11.01
C ASP A 318 -7.56 19.93 -10.22
N THR A 319 -8.62 19.16 -10.08
CA THR A 319 -8.64 17.95 -9.26
C THR A 319 -8.13 16.74 -10.06
N LEU A 320 -7.01 16.18 -9.63
CA LEU A 320 -6.57 14.85 -10.06
C LEU A 320 -7.43 13.79 -9.37
N ARG A 321 -7.93 12.82 -10.13
CA ARG A 321 -8.65 11.66 -9.61
C ARG A 321 -8.01 10.39 -10.11
N ILE A 322 -7.69 9.50 -9.19
CA ILE A 322 -7.05 8.22 -9.49
C ILE A 322 -7.95 7.05 -9.10
N GLY A 323 -7.80 5.93 -9.79
CA GLY A 323 -8.44 4.68 -9.43
C GLY A 323 -7.88 4.11 -8.13
N SER A 324 -8.70 3.33 -7.46
CA SER A 324 -8.31 2.56 -6.29
C SER A 324 -9.01 1.21 -6.35
N SER A 325 -8.26 0.15 -6.17
CA SER A 325 -8.80 -1.18 -5.93
C SER A 325 -9.34 -1.27 -4.52
N GLY A 326 -10.40 -2.05 -4.31
CA GLY A 326 -10.99 -2.25 -3.00
C GLY A 326 -10.06 -2.95 -2.02
N SER A 327 -10.59 -3.92 -1.33
CA SER A 327 -9.97 -4.58 -0.18
C SER A 327 -8.79 -5.52 -0.49
N VAL A 328 -8.16 -5.42 -1.66
CA VAL A 328 -7.17 -6.42 -2.06
C VAL A 328 -5.98 -6.47 -1.10
N GLN A 329 -5.58 -5.33 -0.56
CA GLN A 329 -4.51 -5.22 0.46
C GLN A 329 -4.50 -3.84 1.11
N SER A 330 -5.45 -3.56 1.93
CA SER A 330 -5.72 -2.26 2.54
C SER A 330 -4.57 -1.68 3.35
N SER A 331 -3.73 -2.51 3.95
CA SER A 331 -2.64 -2.03 4.83
C SER A 331 -1.44 -1.40 4.10
N TYR A 332 -1.41 -1.44 2.78
CA TYR A 332 -0.30 -0.88 1.98
C TYR A 332 -0.64 0.41 1.24
N GLY A 333 -1.90 0.77 1.15
CA GLY A 333 -2.30 2.10 0.70
C GLY A 333 -1.89 3.16 1.69
N TYR A 334 -1.54 4.35 1.21
CA TYR A 334 -1.08 5.47 2.04
C TYR A 334 -1.62 6.80 1.57
N ILE A 335 -1.83 7.72 2.50
CA ILE A 335 -2.19 9.11 2.23
C ILE A 335 -1.22 10.05 2.92
N ILE A 336 -0.79 11.08 2.20
CA ILE A 336 -0.04 12.23 2.73
C ILE A 336 -0.91 13.47 2.55
N TYR A 337 -1.19 14.15 3.65
CA TYR A 337 -2.05 15.33 3.67
C TYR A 337 -1.30 16.64 3.47
N ASN A 338 0.04 16.61 3.48
CA ASN A 338 0.90 17.80 3.31
C ASN A 338 0.57 18.95 4.27
N GLY A 339 0.25 18.61 5.53
CA GLY A 339 -0.04 19.59 6.56
C GLY A 339 -1.44 20.23 6.46
N TRP A 340 -2.35 19.61 5.72
CA TRP A 340 -3.73 20.08 5.64
C TRP A 340 -4.40 20.14 7.02
N VAL A 341 -5.15 21.22 7.24
CA VAL A 341 -5.88 21.46 8.50
C VAL A 341 -7.37 21.44 8.20
N ASP A 342 -8.13 20.72 8.98
CA ASP A 342 -9.57 20.61 8.83
C ASP A 342 -10.31 21.91 9.27
N SER A 343 -11.64 21.96 9.07
CA SER A 343 -12.47 23.10 9.46
C SER A 343 -12.49 23.39 10.97
N ASN A 344 -12.04 22.46 11.80
CA ASN A 344 -11.95 22.59 13.26
C ASN A 344 -10.54 23.02 13.72
N GLY A 345 -9.61 23.22 12.80
CA GLY A 345 -8.23 23.59 13.08
C GLY A 345 -7.32 22.41 13.45
N THR A 346 -7.73 21.17 13.18
CA THR A 346 -6.93 19.97 13.43
C THR A 346 -6.10 19.63 12.19
N THR A 347 -4.79 19.47 12.36
CA THR A 347 -3.90 18.99 11.29
C THR A 347 -4.16 17.51 11.04
N ALA A 348 -4.42 17.13 9.79
CA ALA A 348 -4.59 15.75 9.39
C ALA A 348 -3.25 15.01 9.50
N THR A 349 -3.30 13.76 9.93
CA THR A 349 -2.13 12.91 10.09
C THR A 349 -2.00 11.99 8.87
N ASP A 350 -0.80 11.96 8.30
CA ASP A 350 -0.45 11.01 7.25
C ASP A 350 -0.57 9.57 7.77
N GLY A 351 -0.98 8.65 6.91
CA GLY A 351 -1.16 7.27 7.37
C GLY A 351 -1.65 6.30 6.30
N ARG A 352 -1.75 5.05 6.73
CA ARG A 352 -2.25 3.94 5.90
C ARG A 352 -3.74 4.11 5.61
N THR A 353 -4.18 3.55 4.50
CA THR A 353 -5.58 3.62 4.05
C THR A 353 -6.16 2.24 3.80
N GLY A 354 -7.49 2.11 3.95
CA GLY A 354 -8.22 0.87 3.70
C GLY A 354 -8.48 0.54 2.23
N SER A 355 -7.77 1.16 1.30
CA SER A 355 -7.85 0.87 -0.13
C SER A 355 -6.47 0.92 -0.76
N THR A 356 -6.29 0.18 -1.86
CA THR A 356 -5.04 0.14 -2.62
C THR A 356 -5.13 1.12 -3.79
N PRO A 357 -4.48 2.29 -3.73
CA PRO A 357 -4.42 3.19 -4.88
C PRO A 357 -3.76 2.51 -6.07
N MET A 358 -4.31 2.72 -7.27
CA MET A 358 -3.75 2.19 -8.50
C MET A 358 -2.53 3.02 -8.92
N VAL A 359 -1.44 2.84 -8.14
CA VAL A 359 -0.16 3.51 -8.29
C VAL A 359 0.93 2.44 -8.24
N ARG A 360 1.64 2.24 -9.33
CA ARG A 360 2.55 1.12 -9.57
C ARG A 360 3.99 1.59 -9.76
N MET A 361 4.94 0.79 -9.33
CA MET A 361 6.34 0.98 -9.69
C MET A 361 6.58 0.51 -11.13
N ASN A 362 7.24 1.34 -11.92
CA ASN A 362 7.66 1.00 -13.28
C ASN A 362 9.19 1.06 -13.39
N MET A 363 9.79 -0.12 -13.53
CA MET A 363 11.24 -0.34 -13.60
C MET A 363 11.75 -0.37 -15.05
N ASN A 364 10.93 0.04 -16.04
CA ASN A 364 11.30 0.04 -17.45
C ASN A 364 12.22 1.23 -17.78
N PRO A 365 13.48 1.01 -18.17
CA PRO A 365 14.38 2.09 -18.57
C PRO A 365 13.89 2.83 -19.83
N ASP A 366 13.10 2.16 -20.66
CA ASP A 366 12.59 2.68 -21.94
C ASP A 366 11.20 3.33 -21.82
N VAL A 367 10.71 3.61 -20.59
CA VAL A 367 9.45 4.35 -20.41
C VAL A 367 9.54 5.64 -21.23
N PRO A 368 8.58 5.90 -22.15
CA PRO A 368 8.55 7.14 -22.89
C PRO A 368 8.57 8.35 -21.95
N GLY A 369 9.41 9.31 -22.24
CA GLY A 369 9.31 10.61 -21.57
C GLY A 369 7.96 11.26 -21.89
N PRO A 370 7.51 12.23 -21.08
CA PRO A 370 6.27 12.95 -21.35
C PRO A 370 6.31 13.56 -22.74
N THR A 371 5.24 13.37 -23.52
CA THR A 371 5.11 13.88 -24.89
C THR A 371 4.84 15.38 -24.95
N SER A 372 4.62 16.02 -23.81
CA SER A 372 4.54 17.49 -23.68
C SER A 372 5.28 17.91 -22.42
N ILE A 373 6.43 18.51 -22.59
CA ILE A 373 7.09 19.33 -21.59
C ILE A 373 6.45 20.72 -21.70
N ASP A 374 5.83 21.19 -20.63
CA ASP A 374 5.67 22.62 -20.45
C ASP A 374 7.06 23.14 -20.07
N ASP A 375 7.89 23.39 -21.09
CA ASP A 375 9.31 23.74 -20.95
C ASP A 375 9.58 25.02 -20.14
N ASN A 376 8.53 25.64 -19.59
CA ASN A 376 8.61 26.92 -18.88
C ASN A 376 8.59 26.84 -17.35
N LEU A 377 8.51 25.64 -16.74
CA LEU A 377 8.24 25.54 -15.30
C LEU A 377 9.37 24.97 -14.44
N PHE A 378 10.38 24.27 -14.99
CA PHE A 378 11.41 23.65 -14.16
C PHE A 378 12.83 23.97 -14.60
N VAL A 379 13.60 24.43 -13.64
CA VAL A 379 15.04 24.55 -13.80
C VAL A 379 15.70 23.28 -13.32
N ALA A 380 16.20 22.48 -14.25
CA ALA A 380 17.09 21.39 -13.90
C ALA A 380 18.34 21.96 -13.24
N PHE A 381 18.65 21.51 -12.04
CA PHE A 381 19.86 21.86 -11.34
C PHE A 381 20.56 20.63 -10.77
N SER A 382 21.84 20.73 -10.52
CA SER A 382 22.63 19.72 -9.85
C SER A 382 23.29 20.29 -8.60
N VAL A 383 23.51 19.42 -7.61
CA VAL A 383 24.18 19.77 -6.36
C VAL A 383 25.38 18.85 -6.19
N TYR A 384 26.57 19.43 -6.06
CA TYR A 384 27.81 18.66 -5.91
C TYR A 384 28.86 19.39 -5.09
N PRO A 385 29.72 18.64 -4.35
CA PRO A 385 29.61 17.23 -4.08
C PRO A 385 28.42 16.91 -3.20
N ASN A 386 27.89 15.69 -3.32
CA ASN A 386 26.89 15.13 -2.42
C ASN A 386 27.21 13.64 -2.23
N PRO A 387 27.59 13.17 -1.03
CA PRO A 387 27.71 13.90 0.24
C PRO A 387 28.79 15.00 0.24
N ASN A 388 28.68 15.96 1.18
CA ASN A 388 29.61 17.07 1.35
C ASN A 388 29.91 17.36 2.84
N ASN A 389 30.78 18.34 3.11
CA ASN A 389 31.16 18.80 4.47
C ASN A 389 30.47 20.12 4.85
N GLY A 390 29.30 20.41 4.26
CA GLY A 390 28.59 21.68 4.43
C GLY A 390 28.84 22.68 3.31
N THR A 391 29.84 22.47 2.46
CA THR A 391 30.10 23.34 1.30
C THR A 391 29.80 22.56 0.01
N PHE A 392 28.94 23.11 -0.84
CA PHE A 392 28.56 22.50 -2.10
C PHE A 392 28.17 23.55 -3.15
N ASN A 393 28.15 23.13 -4.41
CA ASN A 393 27.77 23.97 -5.53
C ASN A 393 26.40 23.57 -6.05
N ILE A 394 25.61 24.56 -6.39
CA ILE A 394 24.35 24.40 -7.14
C ILE A 394 24.66 24.85 -8.57
N SER A 395 24.50 23.94 -9.54
CA SER A 395 24.69 24.22 -10.95
C SER A 395 23.35 24.17 -11.68
N LEU A 396 23.00 25.25 -12.34
CA LEU A 396 21.76 25.40 -13.12
C LEU A 396 22.04 25.11 -14.59
N ALA A 397 21.11 24.43 -15.26
CA ALA A 397 21.25 24.16 -16.70
C ALA A 397 21.19 25.44 -17.54
N ASN A 398 20.43 26.46 -17.09
CA ASN A 398 20.33 27.77 -17.70
C ASN A 398 20.34 28.87 -16.63
N SER A 399 20.84 30.07 -16.95
CA SER A 399 20.69 31.22 -16.05
C SER A 399 19.24 31.70 -16.09
N ILE A 400 18.58 31.74 -14.92
CA ILE A 400 17.21 32.21 -14.81
C ILE A 400 17.15 33.31 -13.74
N ASP A 401 16.59 34.46 -14.15
CA ASP A 401 16.38 35.59 -13.25
C ASP A 401 15.39 35.23 -12.15
N LYS A 402 15.74 35.61 -10.92
CA LYS A 402 14.83 35.65 -9.75
C LYS A 402 14.32 34.30 -9.21
N GLN A 403 15.18 33.32 -9.12
CA GLN A 403 14.89 32.12 -8.33
C GLN A 403 15.39 32.28 -6.89
N THR A 404 14.62 31.71 -5.94
CA THR A 404 15.06 31.60 -4.55
C THR A 404 15.60 30.20 -4.30
N ILE A 405 16.84 30.13 -3.81
CA ILE A 405 17.42 28.90 -3.26
C ILE A 405 17.01 28.82 -1.80
N GLU A 406 16.31 27.76 -1.40
CA GLU A 406 16.03 27.46 0.00
C GLU A 406 16.66 26.14 0.41
N ILE A 407 17.16 26.08 1.65
CA ILE A 407 17.71 24.85 2.24
C ILE A 407 16.99 24.59 3.55
N LYS A 408 16.36 23.42 3.64
CA LYS A 408 15.56 23.00 4.78
C LYS A 408 16.09 21.68 5.35
N ASN A 409 15.87 21.47 6.64
CA ASN A 409 16.07 20.15 7.25
C ASN A 409 14.83 19.25 6.99
N ILE A 410 14.89 18.00 7.46
CA ILE A 410 13.84 16.99 7.30
C ILE A 410 12.49 17.35 7.96
N ILE A 411 12.47 18.32 8.88
CA ILE A 411 11.24 18.82 9.52
C ILE A 411 10.76 20.14 8.89
N GLY A 412 11.30 20.54 7.72
CA GLY A 412 10.87 21.73 6.99
C GLY A 412 11.43 23.06 7.51
N GLN A 413 12.31 23.07 8.51
CA GLN A 413 12.92 24.30 9.02
C GLN A 413 13.95 24.84 8.03
N THR A 414 13.79 26.09 7.59
CA THR A 414 14.70 26.76 6.67
C THR A 414 15.97 27.21 7.38
N PHE A 415 17.12 26.80 6.87
CA PHE A 415 18.45 27.18 7.33
C PHE A 415 19.13 28.19 6.43
N HIS A 416 18.75 28.24 5.15
CA HIS A 416 19.31 29.16 4.20
C HIS A 416 18.26 29.56 3.18
N SER A 417 18.23 30.85 2.79
CA SER A 417 17.40 31.36 1.71
C SER A 417 18.10 32.51 1.03
N GLN A 418 18.32 32.40 -0.28
CA GLN A 418 18.91 33.48 -1.07
C GLN A 418 18.35 33.49 -2.49
N ILE A 419 18.32 34.66 -3.12
CA ILE A 419 17.97 34.77 -4.54
C ILE A 419 19.19 34.30 -5.36
N ALA A 420 18.98 33.34 -6.26
CA ALA A 420 19.98 32.95 -7.24
C ALA A 420 20.20 34.14 -8.20
N GLY A 421 21.45 34.59 -8.26
CA GLY A 421 21.82 35.64 -9.24
C GLY A 421 21.88 35.04 -10.65
N ASN A 422 22.23 35.87 -11.65
CA ASN A 422 22.37 35.49 -13.07
C ASN A 422 23.53 34.49 -13.34
N SER A 423 23.97 33.76 -12.33
CA SER A 423 25.06 32.80 -12.43
C SER A 423 24.49 31.38 -12.55
N THR A 424 25.02 30.61 -13.49
CA THR A 424 24.71 29.18 -13.62
C THR A 424 25.32 28.31 -12.53
N ASN A 425 26.24 28.87 -11.70
CA ASN A 425 26.83 28.17 -10.57
C ASN A 425 26.81 29.05 -9.31
N THR A 426 26.30 28.50 -8.22
CA THR A 426 26.27 29.17 -6.92
C THR A 426 26.88 28.24 -5.89
N THR A 427 27.89 28.72 -5.16
CA THR A 427 28.49 28.00 -4.04
C THR A 427 27.73 28.37 -2.75
N ILE A 428 27.32 27.37 -2.02
CA ILE A 428 26.68 27.50 -0.71
C ILE A 428 27.65 26.98 0.35
N ASP A 429 27.83 27.75 1.42
CA ASP A 429 28.60 27.34 2.58
C ASP A 429 27.70 27.30 3.81
N LEU A 430 27.47 26.08 4.30
CA LEU A 430 26.72 25.74 5.49
C LEU A 430 27.54 24.82 6.38
N SER A 431 28.87 25.02 6.43
CA SER A 431 29.79 24.19 7.21
C SER A 431 29.52 24.23 8.72
N ASP A 432 28.76 25.20 9.19
CA ASP A 432 28.31 25.32 10.59
C ASP A 432 27.08 24.46 10.91
N LEU A 433 26.43 23.85 9.92
CA LEU A 433 25.25 22.99 10.16
C LEU A 433 25.66 21.63 10.70
N ASN A 434 24.76 21.07 11.48
CA ASN A 434 24.89 19.69 11.96
C ASN A 434 24.92 18.70 10.80
N LYS A 435 25.66 17.62 10.96
CA LYS A 435 25.63 16.48 10.03
C LYS A 435 24.21 15.96 9.91
N GLY A 436 23.77 15.67 8.70
CA GLY A 436 22.39 15.24 8.46
C GLY A 436 21.94 15.36 7.01
N ILE A 437 20.67 15.11 6.82
CA ILE A 437 19.99 15.21 5.53
C ILE A 437 19.29 16.57 5.46
N TYR A 438 19.48 17.25 4.34
CA TYR A 438 18.84 18.52 4.02
C TYR A 438 18.27 18.48 2.62
N THR A 439 17.29 19.34 2.35
CA THR A 439 16.70 19.55 1.02
C THR A 439 17.10 20.92 0.51
N VAL A 440 17.65 20.96 -0.71
CA VAL A 440 17.87 22.20 -1.47
C VAL A 440 16.72 22.37 -2.45
N SER A 441 16.00 23.46 -2.36
CA SER A 441 14.89 23.81 -3.25
C SER A 441 15.20 25.07 -4.04
N LEU A 442 14.93 25.04 -5.35
CA LEU A 442 14.86 26.22 -6.19
C LEU A 442 13.41 26.60 -6.36
N ILE A 443 13.05 27.82 -5.99
CA ILE A 443 11.66 28.34 -6.03
C ILE A 443 11.64 29.50 -7.01
N ASN A 444 10.79 29.44 -8.04
CA ASN A 444 10.58 30.55 -8.98
C ASN A 444 9.58 31.58 -8.44
N GLU A 445 9.41 32.70 -9.15
CA GLU A 445 8.47 33.78 -8.77
C GLU A 445 7.00 33.32 -8.68
N ASN A 446 6.64 32.23 -9.35
CA ASN A 446 5.29 31.68 -9.34
C ASN A 446 5.07 30.67 -8.19
N GLY A 447 6.07 30.46 -7.33
CA GLY A 447 6.01 29.52 -6.21
C GLY A 447 6.30 28.05 -6.60
N THR A 448 6.55 27.78 -7.86
CA THR A 448 6.95 26.42 -8.31
C THR A 448 8.36 26.13 -7.84
N SER A 449 8.61 24.94 -7.31
CA SER A 449 9.91 24.55 -6.76
C SER A 449 10.41 23.23 -7.36
N SER A 450 11.71 23.14 -7.53
CA SER A 450 12.45 21.91 -7.80
C SER A 450 13.37 21.64 -6.61
N SER A 451 13.44 20.41 -6.12
CA SER A 451 14.16 20.09 -4.89
C SER A 451 15.14 18.94 -5.07
N LYS A 452 16.26 19.00 -4.35
CA LYS A 452 17.27 17.92 -4.28
C LYS A 452 17.75 17.71 -2.85
N LYS A 453 17.94 16.45 -2.52
CA LYS A 453 18.52 16.03 -1.23
C LYS A 453 20.03 16.24 -1.23
N ILE A 454 20.56 16.75 -0.12
CA ILE A 454 21.99 16.78 0.19
C ILE A 454 22.27 16.10 1.53
N ILE A 455 23.46 15.53 1.64
CA ILE A 455 23.95 14.90 2.85
C ILE A 455 25.21 15.66 3.32
N ILE A 456 25.13 16.24 4.52
CA ILE A 456 26.26 16.86 5.21
C ILE A 456 26.87 15.83 6.16
N GLN A 457 28.18 15.54 6.01
CA GLN A 457 28.90 14.51 6.76
C GLN A 457 29.96 15.11 7.71
#